data_7a81af64234575c362e226d02b5ff883
#
_entry.id   7a81af64234575c362e226d02b5ff883
#
_cell.length_a   1.000
_cell.length_b   1.000
_cell.length_c   1.000
_cell.angle_alpha   90.00
_cell.angle_beta   90.00
_cell.angle_gamma   90.00
#
_symmetry.space_group_name_H-M   'P 1'
#
loop_
_entity.id
_entity.type
_entity.pdbx_description
1 polymer ?
#
loop_
_entity_poly.entity_id
_entity_poly.type
_entity_poly.pdbx_seq_one_letter_code
_entity_poly.pdbx_strand_id
1 'polypeptide(L)'
;VFADRRVAPLSNEQRAVLALIREVNPDILPSQDSGALNSYISPKSPSRIIKKINDATGMGLDESRVNRQKQICIERLGINLNNSRFLKIINNYLNEEDRTLFEHEFVRLTWDKPDLTADELNLYLNVCKEVINLEVVSSHLNKLNDMFDIADDQTEMSVRLAEIIKAKSGEYHQCESRIENLTKKLQGDRAERMKKN
;
A
#
# COMPACT_ATOMS: atom_id res chain seq x y z
N VAL A 1 32.18 12.73 -4.70
CA VAL A 1 32.24 13.13 -3.29
C VAL A 1 30.91 13.83 -3.00
N PHE A 2 29.90 13.12 -2.49
CA PHE A 2 28.64 13.71 -2.05
C PHE A 2 28.78 14.03 -0.55
N ALA A 3 28.83 15.32 -0.24
CA ALA A 3 28.86 15.81 1.13
C ALA A 3 27.53 15.46 1.82
N ASP A 4 27.65 14.74 2.92
CA ASP A 4 26.57 14.42 3.85
C ASP A 4 25.99 15.74 4.39
N ARG A 5 24.82 16.18 3.86
CA ARG A 5 24.11 17.36 4.36
C ARG A 5 23.42 16.95 5.65
N ARG A 6 24.14 17.00 6.76
CA ARG A 6 23.53 16.94 8.09
C ARG A 6 22.58 18.12 8.22
N VAL A 7 21.29 17.83 8.29
CA VAL A 7 20.27 18.84 8.60
C VAL A 7 20.61 19.45 9.97
N ALA A 8 20.83 20.75 10.01
CA ALA A 8 21.15 21.45 11.24
C ALA A 8 20.00 21.23 12.26
N PRO A 9 20.32 21.04 13.56
CA PRO A 9 19.29 20.88 14.58
C PRO A 9 18.41 22.14 14.65
N LEU A 10 17.09 21.95 14.74
CA LEU A 10 16.11 23.02 14.82
C LEU A 10 16.43 23.97 15.99
N SER A 11 16.31 25.29 15.77
CA SER A 11 16.41 26.30 16.81
C SER A 11 15.29 26.15 17.85
N ASN A 12 15.47 26.70 19.05
CA ASN A 12 14.44 26.68 20.09
C ASN A 12 13.13 27.33 19.64
N GLU A 13 13.21 28.40 18.86
CA GLU A 13 12.05 29.08 18.28
C GLU A 13 11.32 28.19 17.26
N GLN A 14 12.06 27.50 16.40
CA GLN A 14 11.49 26.56 15.44
C GLN A 14 10.80 25.38 16.14
N ARG A 15 11.36 24.90 17.25
CA ARG A 15 10.73 23.85 18.08
C ARG A 15 9.44 24.34 18.73
N ALA A 16 9.42 25.59 19.22
CA ALA A 16 8.23 26.19 19.84
C ALA A 16 7.10 26.37 18.82
N VAL A 17 7.43 26.85 17.61
CA VAL A 17 6.45 26.98 16.51
C VAL A 17 5.91 25.62 16.08
N LEU A 18 6.77 24.60 15.98
CA LEU A 18 6.35 23.23 15.66
C LEU A 18 5.47 22.62 16.76
N ALA A 19 5.72 22.94 18.04
CA ALA A 19 4.87 22.50 19.15
C ALA A 19 3.47 23.14 19.07
N LEU A 20 3.39 24.43 18.78
CA LEU A 20 2.11 25.14 18.59
C LEU A 20 1.31 24.60 17.38
N ILE A 21 1.98 24.32 16.26
CA ILE A 21 1.32 23.75 15.08
C ILE A 21 0.76 22.37 15.39
N ARG A 22 1.45 21.56 16.22
CA ARG A 22 0.96 20.24 16.67
C ARG A 22 -0.25 20.33 17.57
N GLU A 23 -0.30 21.34 18.43
CA GLU A 23 -1.42 21.56 19.35
C GLU A 23 -2.69 21.94 18.60
N VAL A 24 -2.54 22.70 17.51
CA VAL A 24 -3.67 23.17 16.66
C VAL A 24 -4.08 22.15 15.59
N ASN A 25 -3.13 21.37 15.06
CA ASN A 25 -3.36 20.37 13.98
C ASN A 25 -2.43 19.16 14.14
N PRO A 26 -2.78 18.18 14.98
CA PRO A 26 -1.92 17.03 15.27
C PRO A 26 -1.62 16.16 14.03
N ASP A 27 -2.47 16.22 13.00
CA ASP A 27 -2.36 15.40 11.79
C ASP A 27 -1.42 15.99 10.71
N ILE A 28 -1.01 17.25 10.84
CA ILE A 28 -0.18 17.94 9.80
C ILE A 28 1.31 17.66 9.97
N LEU A 29 1.78 17.38 11.19
CA LEU A 29 3.18 17.13 11.44
C LEU A 29 3.41 15.67 11.88
N PRO A 30 4.38 14.98 11.28
CA PRO A 30 4.80 13.68 11.78
C PRO A 30 5.21 13.80 13.24
N SER A 31 4.82 12.84 14.09
CA SER A 31 5.25 12.77 15.47
C SER A 31 6.79 12.79 15.54
N GLN A 32 7.39 13.46 16.55
CA GLN A 32 8.86 13.48 16.68
C GLN A 32 9.46 12.10 16.96
N ASP A 33 8.63 11.15 17.40
CA ASP A 33 8.99 9.76 17.60
C ASP A 33 8.90 8.92 16.30
N SER A 34 8.42 9.47 15.19
CA SER A 34 8.73 8.94 13.88
C SER A 34 10.22 9.20 13.61
N GLY A 35 11.07 8.48 14.31
CA GLY A 35 12.44 8.26 13.88
C GLY A 35 12.37 7.99 12.38
N ALA A 36 13.28 8.56 11.59
CA ALA A 36 13.30 8.57 10.14
C ALA A 36 12.52 7.38 9.62
N LEU A 37 11.36 7.61 9.01
CA LEU A 37 10.43 6.58 8.54
C LEU A 37 11.28 5.47 7.95
N ASN A 38 11.40 4.35 8.68
CA ASN A 38 12.33 3.30 8.32
C ASN A 38 12.00 2.90 6.90
N SER A 39 12.93 3.15 5.98
CA SER A 39 12.77 2.75 4.58
C SER A 39 12.42 1.27 4.57
N TYR A 40 11.50 0.88 3.73
CA TYR A 40 11.15 -0.53 3.57
C TYR A 40 12.41 -1.37 3.34
N ILE A 41 12.60 -2.38 4.18
CA ILE A 41 13.72 -3.32 4.07
C ILE A 41 13.22 -4.55 3.33
N SER A 42 13.61 -4.67 2.07
CA SER A 42 13.24 -5.84 1.28
C SER A 42 13.90 -7.11 1.80
N PRO A 43 13.18 -8.26 1.79
CA PRO A 43 13.72 -9.53 2.23
C PRO A 43 14.84 -10.00 1.29
N LYS A 44 16.01 -10.35 1.85
CA LYS A 44 17.18 -10.83 1.08
C LYS A 44 17.38 -12.34 1.14
N SER A 45 16.79 -13.02 2.12
CA SER A 45 16.93 -14.48 2.26
C SER A 45 15.66 -15.22 1.84
N PRO A 46 15.77 -16.44 1.29
CA PRO A 46 14.63 -17.28 0.94
C PRO A 46 13.66 -17.46 2.12
N SER A 47 14.14 -17.71 3.32
CA SER A 47 13.32 -17.87 4.52
C SER A 47 12.46 -16.66 4.84
N ARG A 48 13.00 -15.44 4.67
CA ARG A 48 12.24 -14.20 4.84
C ARG A 48 11.19 -13.99 3.75
N ILE A 49 11.49 -14.39 2.52
CA ILE A 49 10.54 -14.32 1.40
C ILE A 49 9.41 -15.33 1.63
N ILE A 50 9.74 -16.56 2.06
CA ILE A 50 8.75 -17.58 2.42
C ILE A 50 7.83 -17.08 3.54
N LYS A 51 8.40 -16.44 4.57
CA LYS A 51 7.59 -15.83 5.63
C LYS A 51 6.59 -14.81 5.05
N LYS A 52 7.04 -13.92 4.17
CA LYS A 52 6.16 -12.94 3.52
C LYS A 52 5.05 -13.61 2.69
N ILE A 53 5.37 -14.70 1.98
CA ILE A 53 4.36 -15.48 1.25
C ILE A 53 3.35 -16.08 2.22
N ASN A 54 3.80 -16.67 3.32
CA ASN A 54 2.93 -17.27 4.32
C ASN A 54 2.03 -16.22 4.99
N ASP A 55 2.60 -15.07 5.36
CA ASP A 55 1.87 -13.95 5.96
C ASP A 55 0.78 -13.41 5.00
N ALA A 56 1.10 -13.32 3.70
CA ALA A 56 0.19 -12.78 2.69
C ALA A 56 -0.87 -13.79 2.17
N THR A 57 -0.58 -15.10 2.22
CA THR A 57 -1.42 -16.13 1.57
C THR A 57 -2.00 -17.16 2.52
N GLY A 58 -1.45 -17.29 3.73
CA GLY A 58 -1.82 -18.34 4.70
C GLY A 58 -1.41 -19.76 4.29
N MET A 59 -0.53 -19.94 3.28
CA MET A 59 -0.24 -21.26 2.68
C MET A 59 0.60 -22.20 3.56
N GLY A 60 1.32 -21.68 4.57
CA GLY A 60 2.17 -22.51 5.43
C GLY A 60 3.32 -23.19 4.67
N LEU A 61 3.98 -22.47 3.74
CA LEU A 61 5.14 -23.00 3.02
C LEU A 61 6.29 -23.27 3.98
N ASP A 62 6.89 -24.46 3.89
CA ASP A 62 8.07 -24.85 4.65
C ASP A 62 9.28 -24.90 3.71
N GLU A 63 10.36 -24.21 4.09
CA GLU A 63 11.61 -24.13 3.29
C GLU A 63 12.17 -25.53 2.95
N SER A 64 12.04 -26.48 3.87
CA SER A 64 12.53 -27.85 3.68
C SER A 64 11.73 -28.66 2.64
N ARG A 65 10.52 -28.21 2.30
CA ARG A 65 9.58 -28.89 1.38
C ARG A 65 9.35 -28.14 0.08
N VAL A 66 10.15 -27.09 -0.18
CA VAL A 66 10.03 -26.28 -1.41
C VAL A 66 10.62 -27.07 -2.59
N ASN A 67 9.79 -27.36 -3.59
CA ASN A 67 10.26 -27.96 -4.84
C ASN A 67 10.93 -26.91 -5.74
N ARG A 68 11.65 -27.37 -6.79
CA ARG A 68 12.38 -26.50 -7.73
C ARG A 68 11.52 -25.40 -8.33
N GLN A 69 10.26 -25.68 -8.69
CA GLN A 69 9.35 -24.69 -9.28
C GLN A 69 9.03 -23.57 -8.27
N LYS A 70 8.71 -23.92 -7.05
CA LYS A 70 8.48 -22.95 -5.97
C LYS A 70 9.75 -22.15 -5.63
N GLN A 71 10.91 -22.79 -5.70
CA GLN A 71 12.20 -22.10 -5.52
C GLN A 71 12.37 -20.95 -6.53
N ILE A 72 12.09 -21.22 -7.80
CA ILE A 72 12.13 -20.19 -8.86
C ILE A 72 11.15 -19.05 -8.55
N CYS A 73 9.93 -19.37 -8.09
CA CYS A 73 8.95 -18.35 -7.70
C CYS A 73 9.46 -17.48 -6.54
N ILE A 74 10.05 -18.09 -5.51
CA ILE A 74 10.61 -17.39 -4.36
C ILE A 74 11.74 -16.44 -4.78
N GLU A 75 12.68 -16.92 -5.60
CA GLU A 75 13.79 -16.12 -6.12
C GLU A 75 13.28 -14.93 -6.95
N ARG A 76 12.32 -15.16 -7.84
CA ARG A 76 11.72 -14.09 -8.66
C ARG A 76 10.94 -13.08 -7.83
N LEU A 77 10.18 -13.53 -6.84
CA LEU A 77 9.52 -12.63 -5.90
C LEU A 77 10.54 -11.74 -5.17
N GLY A 78 11.65 -12.31 -4.71
CA GLY A 78 12.74 -11.55 -4.10
C GLY A 78 13.29 -10.45 -5.00
N ILE A 79 13.47 -10.73 -6.30
CA ILE A 79 13.86 -9.74 -7.30
C ILE A 79 12.79 -8.64 -7.45
N ASN A 80 11.52 -9.02 -7.51
CA ASN A 80 10.41 -8.08 -7.66
C ASN A 80 10.26 -7.15 -6.44
N LEU A 81 10.43 -7.66 -5.22
CA LEU A 81 10.43 -6.87 -3.99
C LEU A 81 11.63 -5.93 -3.86
N ASN A 82 12.71 -6.18 -4.61
CA ASN A 82 13.87 -5.29 -4.72
C ASN A 82 13.81 -4.36 -5.94
N ASN A 83 12.73 -4.40 -6.73
CA ASN A 83 12.58 -3.54 -7.90
C ASN A 83 12.47 -2.07 -7.46
N SER A 84 13.18 -1.18 -8.15
CA SER A 84 13.22 0.25 -7.82
C SER A 84 11.84 0.91 -7.84
N ARG A 85 10.95 0.48 -8.71
CA ARG A 85 9.58 1.00 -8.79
C ARG A 85 8.73 0.54 -7.61
N PHE A 86 8.82 -0.74 -7.22
CA PHE A 86 8.19 -1.25 -6.00
C PHE A 86 8.67 -0.48 -4.78
N LEU A 87 10.00 -0.35 -4.61
CA LEU A 87 10.61 0.36 -3.48
C LEU A 87 10.18 1.83 -3.42
N LYS A 88 10.12 2.50 -4.59
CA LYS A 88 9.65 3.89 -4.66
C LYS A 88 8.20 4.03 -4.20
N ILE A 89 7.33 3.10 -4.60
CA ILE A 89 5.90 3.17 -4.24
C ILE A 89 5.70 2.88 -2.76
N ILE A 90 6.26 1.79 -2.24
CA ILE A 90 6.04 1.39 -0.85
C ILE A 90 6.63 2.40 0.14
N ASN A 91 7.74 3.06 -0.21
CA ASN A 91 8.33 4.11 0.62
C ASN A 91 7.56 5.44 0.60
N ASN A 92 6.62 5.63 -0.33
CA ASN A 92 5.75 6.80 -0.33
C ASN A 92 4.61 6.71 0.70
N TYR A 93 4.26 5.51 1.16
CA TYR A 93 3.27 5.35 2.21
C TYR A 93 3.87 5.69 3.57
N LEU A 94 3.25 6.61 4.30
CA LEU A 94 3.71 7.06 5.61
C LEU A 94 3.24 6.11 6.72
N ASN A 95 2.07 5.51 6.55
CA ASN A 95 1.48 4.56 7.48
C ASN A 95 2.09 3.17 7.28
N GLU A 96 2.48 2.50 8.38
CA GLU A 96 3.01 1.13 8.34
C GLU A 96 1.95 0.10 7.97
N GLU A 97 0.69 0.34 8.32
CA GLU A 97 -0.43 -0.51 7.95
C GLU A 97 -0.63 -0.53 6.44
N ASP A 98 -0.61 0.64 5.79
CA ASP A 98 -0.71 0.76 4.32
C ASP A 98 0.47 0.08 3.61
N ARG A 99 1.69 0.20 4.16
CA ARG A 99 2.87 -0.50 3.64
C ARG A 99 2.70 -2.01 3.73
N THR A 100 2.25 -2.49 4.87
CA THR A 100 2.03 -3.91 5.11
C THR A 100 0.95 -4.45 4.18
N LEU A 101 -0.16 -3.74 4.03
CA LEU A 101 -1.23 -4.11 3.12
C LEU A 101 -0.75 -4.12 1.67
N PHE A 102 -0.03 -3.08 1.23
CA PHE A 102 0.53 -3.00 -0.12
C PHE A 102 1.47 -4.17 -0.41
N GLU A 103 2.37 -4.50 0.53
CA GLU A 103 3.29 -5.62 0.40
C GLU A 103 2.54 -6.96 0.33
N HIS A 104 1.59 -7.18 1.25
CA HIS A 104 0.80 -8.41 1.29
C HIS A 104 0.03 -8.63 -0.02
N GLU A 105 -0.65 -7.58 -0.52
CA GLU A 105 -1.37 -7.68 -1.80
C GLU A 105 -0.43 -7.95 -2.97
N PHE A 106 0.71 -7.27 -3.02
CA PHE A 106 1.70 -7.50 -4.06
C PHE A 106 2.24 -8.94 -4.02
N VAL A 107 2.62 -9.43 -2.85
CA VAL A 107 3.09 -10.81 -2.65
C VAL A 107 1.99 -11.80 -3.03
N ARG A 108 0.76 -11.62 -2.52
CA ARG A 108 -0.38 -12.48 -2.82
C ARG A 108 -0.65 -12.63 -4.31
N LEU A 109 -0.55 -11.53 -5.04
CA LEU A 109 -0.85 -11.48 -6.47
C LEU A 109 0.28 -12.02 -7.38
N THR A 110 1.54 -12.01 -6.91
CA THR A 110 2.70 -12.22 -7.79
C THR A 110 3.61 -13.39 -7.42
N TRP A 111 3.53 -13.94 -6.21
CA TRP A 111 4.49 -14.92 -5.72
C TRP A 111 4.58 -16.21 -6.56
N ASP A 112 3.46 -16.64 -7.16
CA ASP A 112 3.34 -17.86 -7.98
C ASP A 112 3.60 -17.61 -9.48
N LYS A 113 4.04 -16.41 -9.85
CA LYS A 113 4.21 -15.94 -11.24
C LYS A 113 5.66 -15.53 -11.50
N PRO A 114 6.59 -16.51 -11.73
CA PRO A 114 8.01 -16.22 -11.91
C PRO A 114 8.34 -15.55 -13.24
N ASP A 115 7.41 -15.55 -14.19
CA ASP A 115 7.55 -15.15 -15.58
C ASP A 115 6.94 -13.76 -15.88
N LEU A 116 6.70 -12.94 -14.85
CA LEU A 116 6.11 -11.61 -15.04
C LEU A 116 6.98 -10.72 -15.94
N THR A 117 6.33 -10.10 -16.92
CA THR A 117 6.93 -9.02 -17.70
C THR A 117 6.95 -7.71 -16.92
N ALA A 118 7.73 -6.72 -17.37
CA ALA A 118 7.76 -5.40 -16.74
C ALA A 118 6.39 -4.70 -16.77
N ASP A 119 5.63 -4.89 -17.85
CA ASP A 119 4.31 -4.30 -18.00
C ASP A 119 3.28 -4.96 -17.07
N GLU A 120 3.29 -6.30 -16.98
CA GLU A 120 2.48 -7.04 -16.02
C GLU A 120 2.81 -6.62 -14.59
N LEU A 121 4.10 -6.50 -14.24
CA LEU A 121 4.53 -6.03 -12.93
C LEU A 121 3.97 -4.63 -12.61
N ASN A 122 4.00 -3.72 -13.59
CA ASN A 122 3.43 -2.39 -13.44
C ASN A 122 1.92 -2.41 -13.22
N LEU A 123 1.20 -3.31 -13.91
CA LEU A 123 -0.24 -3.47 -13.70
C LEU A 123 -0.55 -4.01 -12.31
N TYR A 124 0.22 -5.01 -11.81
CA TYR A 124 0.07 -5.49 -10.42
C TYR A 124 0.32 -4.40 -9.39
N LEU A 125 1.36 -3.58 -9.58
CA LEU A 125 1.63 -2.43 -8.71
C LEU A 125 0.47 -1.42 -8.71
N ASN A 126 -0.18 -1.21 -9.84
CA ASN A 126 -1.34 -0.33 -9.93
C ASN A 126 -2.57 -0.95 -9.23
N VAL A 127 -2.80 -2.27 -9.35
CA VAL A 127 -3.84 -2.96 -8.58
C VAL A 127 -3.62 -2.76 -7.09
N CYS A 128 -2.40 -3.00 -6.59
CA CYS A 128 -2.09 -2.81 -5.17
C CYS A 128 -2.35 -1.37 -4.70
N LYS A 129 -2.04 -0.35 -5.52
CA LYS A 129 -2.36 1.04 -5.20
C LYS A 129 -3.87 1.29 -5.07
N GLU A 130 -4.66 0.75 -6.01
CA GLU A 130 -6.11 0.91 -5.95
C GLU A 130 -6.72 0.18 -4.76
N VAL A 131 -6.14 -0.93 -4.30
CA VAL A 131 -6.54 -1.61 -3.06
C VAL A 131 -6.34 -0.69 -1.85
N ILE A 132 -5.16 -0.03 -1.75
CA ILE A 132 -4.93 0.94 -0.67
C ILE A 132 -5.91 2.12 -0.76
N ASN A 133 -6.14 2.66 -1.97
CA ASN A 133 -7.10 3.75 -2.16
C ASN A 133 -8.51 3.33 -1.71
N LEU A 134 -8.93 2.11 -2.03
CA LEU A 134 -10.22 1.56 -1.62
C LEU A 134 -10.34 1.49 -0.09
N GLU A 135 -9.30 1.03 0.60
CA GLU A 135 -9.27 0.95 2.06
C GLU A 135 -9.35 2.33 2.72
N VAL A 136 -8.60 3.30 2.20
CA VAL A 136 -8.65 4.69 2.67
C VAL A 136 -10.05 5.29 2.49
N VAL A 137 -10.67 5.11 1.32
CA VAL A 137 -12.03 5.60 1.06
C VAL A 137 -13.04 4.91 1.95
N SER A 138 -12.92 3.58 2.15
CA SER A 138 -13.76 2.80 3.06
C SER A 138 -13.67 3.32 4.51
N SER A 139 -12.46 3.56 5.00
CA SER A 139 -12.25 4.14 6.33
C SER A 139 -12.88 5.52 6.49
N HIS A 140 -12.79 6.37 5.45
CA HIS A 140 -13.45 7.68 5.46
C HIS A 140 -14.97 7.56 5.46
N LEU A 141 -15.53 6.62 4.67
CA LEU A 141 -16.96 6.36 4.65
C LEU A 141 -17.49 5.93 6.02
N ASN A 142 -16.79 5.03 6.71
CA ASN A 142 -17.15 4.58 8.04
C ASN A 142 -17.22 5.76 9.03
N LYS A 143 -16.17 6.60 9.04
CA LYS A 143 -16.14 7.81 9.88
C LYS A 143 -17.26 8.79 9.56
N LEU A 144 -17.58 8.99 8.29
CA LEU A 144 -18.67 9.87 7.87
C LEU A 144 -20.03 9.33 8.26
N ASN A 145 -20.25 8.02 8.16
CA ASN A 145 -21.46 7.37 8.62
C ASN A 145 -21.62 7.50 10.15
N ASP A 146 -20.55 7.26 10.92
CA ASP A 146 -20.57 7.45 12.37
C ASP A 146 -20.94 8.90 12.75
N MET A 147 -20.39 9.89 12.01
CA MET A 147 -20.74 11.30 12.21
C MET A 147 -22.19 11.59 11.82
N PHE A 148 -22.70 10.96 10.76
CA PHE A 148 -24.09 11.13 10.30
C PHE A 148 -25.08 10.55 11.32
N ASP A 149 -24.78 9.39 11.90
CA ASP A 149 -25.62 8.73 12.90
C ASP A 149 -25.75 9.55 14.20
N ILE A 150 -24.74 10.40 14.49
CA ILE A 150 -24.76 11.30 15.66
C ILE A 150 -25.44 12.64 15.32
N ALA A 151 -25.51 13.02 14.04
CA ALA A 151 -26.08 14.28 13.62
C ALA A 151 -27.62 14.28 13.77
N ASP A 152 -28.17 15.42 14.21
CA ASP A 152 -29.64 15.60 14.30
C ASP A 152 -30.21 15.66 12.89
N ASP A 153 -31.25 14.82 12.61
CA ASP A 153 -31.85 14.60 11.28
C ASP A 153 -32.35 15.87 10.55
N GLN A 154 -32.55 16.97 11.28
CA GLN A 154 -33.07 18.21 10.71
C GLN A 154 -32.04 19.34 10.59
N THR A 155 -30.80 19.07 10.78
CA THR A 155 -29.72 20.07 10.74
C THR A 155 -29.11 20.23 9.33
N GLU A 156 -28.65 21.45 8.99
CA GLU A 156 -27.87 21.68 7.78
C GLU A 156 -26.64 20.77 7.70
N MET A 157 -26.12 20.35 8.85
CA MET A 157 -24.98 19.43 8.97
C MET A 157 -25.31 18.05 8.42
N SER A 158 -26.48 17.47 8.74
CA SER A 158 -26.87 16.15 8.25
C SER A 158 -27.05 16.13 6.73
N VAL A 159 -27.57 17.21 6.14
CA VAL A 159 -27.68 17.35 4.69
C VAL A 159 -26.30 17.36 4.03
N ARG A 160 -25.37 18.15 4.55
CA ARG A 160 -23.99 18.22 4.02
C ARG A 160 -23.25 16.90 4.16
N LEU A 161 -23.41 16.20 5.30
CA LEU A 161 -22.81 14.87 5.50
C LEU A 161 -23.37 13.87 4.49
N ALA A 162 -24.67 13.85 4.24
CA ALA A 162 -25.29 12.98 3.24
C ALA A 162 -24.72 13.21 1.83
N GLU A 163 -24.48 14.47 1.43
CA GLU A 163 -23.83 14.80 0.15
C GLU A 163 -22.39 14.30 0.06
N ILE A 164 -21.60 14.47 1.14
CA ILE A 164 -20.21 13.99 1.21
C ILE A 164 -20.18 12.46 1.16
N ILE A 165 -21.04 11.78 1.91
CA ILE A 165 -21.17 10.31 1.91
C ILE A 165 -21.49 9.81 0.50
N LYS A 166 -22.43 10.45 -0.20
CA LYS A 166 -22.78 10.11 -1.57
C LYS A 166 -21.58 10.26 -2.53
N ALA A 167 -20.83 11.36 -2.41
CA ALA A 167 -19.64 11.59 -3.23
C ALA A 167 -18.57 10.54 -2.94
N LYS A 168 -18.31 10.24 -1.68
CA LYS A 168 -17.32 9.21 -1.26
C LYS A 168 -17.72 7.80 -1.65
N SER A 169 -19.02 7.47 -1.61
CA SER A 169 -19.53 6.20 -2.13
C SER A 169 -19.26 6.08 -3.64
N GLY A 170 -19.39 7.17 -4.38
CA GLY A 170 -19.02 7.22 -5.80
C GLY A 170 -17.53 6.95 -6.03
N GLU A 171 -16.64 7.53 -5.21
CA GLU A 171 -15.19 7.24 -5.25
C GLU A 171 -14.90 5.77 -4.94
N TYR A 172 -15.56 5.19 -3.95
CA TYR A 172 -15.45 3.77 -3.59
C TYR A 172 -15.73 2.87 -4.79
N HIS A 173 -16.89 3.05 -5.43
CA HIS A 173 -17.28 2.27 -6.61
C HIS A 173 -16.34 2.49 -7.80
N GLN A 174 -15.76 3.69 -7.94
CA GLN A 174 -14.74 3.92 -8.97
C GLN A 174 -13.44 3.15 -8.69
N CYS A 175 -13.00 3.04 -7.43
CA CYS A 175 -11.85 2.22 -7.04
C CYS A 175 -12.11 0.74 -7.33
N GLU A 176 -13.28 0.20 -6.94
CA GLU A 176 -13.67 -1.18 -7.26
C GLU A 176 -13.64 -1.45 -8.78
N SER A 177 -14.26 -0.57 -9.56
CA SER A 177 -14.29 -0.68 -11.02
C SER A 177 -12.88 -0.65 -11.64
N ARG A 178 -11.96 0.20 -11.10
CA ARG A 178 -10.57 0.23 -11.57
C ARG A 178 -9.82 -1.05 -11.23
N ILE A 179 -10.00 -1.59 -10.03
CA ILE A 179 -9.40 -2.88 -9.63
C ILE A 179 -9.89 -3.99 -10.56
N GLU A 180 -11.19 -4.06 -10.80
CA GLU A 180 -11.79 -5.07 -11.68
C GLU A 180 -11.25 -4.97 -13.11
N ASN A 181 -11.20 -3.76 -13.67
CA ASN A 181 -10.70 -3.52 -15.03
C ASN A 181 -9.21 -3.87 -15.17
N LEU A 182 -8.37 -3.48 -14.19
CA LEU A 182 -6.95 -3.82 -14.17
C LEU A 182 -6.75 -5.33 -14.06
N THR A 183 -7.54 -6.01 -13.25
CA THR A 183 -7.48 -7.47 -13.08
C THR A 183 -7.89 -8.19 -14.33
N LYS A 184 -8.98 -7.77 -15.00
CA LYS A 184 -9.42 -8.32 -16.31
C LYS A 184 -8.33 -8.14 -17.38
N LYS A 185 -7.71 -6.96 -17.44
CA LYS A 185 -6.60 -6.69 -18.36
C LYS A 185 -5.42 -7.61 -18.11
N LEU A 186 -4.99 -7.76 -16.85
CA LEU A 186 -3.90 -8.67 -16.46
C LEU A 186 -4.18 -10.11 -16.87
N GLN A 187 -5.40 -10.59 -16.66
CA GLN A 187 -5.81 -11.95 -17.06
C GLN A 187 -5.78 -12.12 -18.58
N GLY A 188 -6.27 -11.13 -19.33
CA GLY A 188 -6.28 -11.13 -20.78
C GLY A 188 -4.87 -11.14 -21.37
N ASP A 189 -4.03 -10.18 -20.98
CA ASP A 189 -2.65 -10.04 -21.48
C ASP A 189 -1.82 -11.30 -21.17
N ARG A 190 -1.97 -11.86 -19.96
CA ARG A 190 -1.28 -13.09 -19.56
C ARG A 190 -1.77 -14.30 -20.35
N ALA A 191 -3.08 -14.46 -20.54
CA ALA A 191 -3.65 -15.56 -21.31
C ALA A 191 -3.19 -15.54 -22.77
N GLU A 192 -3.11 -14.35 -23.39
CA GLU A 192 -2.59 -14.20 -24.76
C GLU A 192 -1.10 -14.57 -24.85
N ARG A 193 -0.30 -14.13 -23.88
CA ARG A 193 1.13 -14.45 -23.84
C ARG A 193 1.39 -15.95 -23.69
N MET A 194 0.63 -16.62 -22.82
CA MET A 194 0.77 -18.07 -22.59
C MET A 194 0.31 -18.91 -23.78
N LYS A 195 -0.52 -18.37 -24.68
CA LYS A 195 -0.90 -19.06 -25.93
C LYS A 195 0.16 -18.95 -27.03
N LYS A 196 1.04 -17.93 -26.96
CA LYS A 196 2.07 -17.68 -27.97
C LYS A 196 3.39 -18.40 -27.68
N ASN A 197 3.55 -18.91 -26.46
CA ASN A 197 4.71 -19.71 -26.01
C ASN A 197 4.37 -21.20 -26.01
#